data_10dcde4933622d660a1c0e0689eadb19
#
_entry.id   10dcde4933622d660a1c0e0689eadb19
#
_cell.length_a   1.000
_cell.length_b   1.000
_cell.length_c   1.000
_cell.angle_alpha   90.00
_cell.angle_beta   90.00
_cell.angle_gamma   90.00
#
_symmetry.space_group_name_H-M   'P 1'
#
loop_
_entity.id
_entity.type
_entity.pdbx_description
1 polymer ?
#
loop_
_entity_poly.entity_id
_entity_poly.type
_entity_poly.pdbx_seq_one_letter_code
_entity_poly.pdbx_strand_id
1 'polypeptide(L)'
;MIAYTIHGMHVRDKGAAGMDKLAQTLREAEIFTRVIELDYPWFGLVRAKLCNHTAAHMIGHLAQPRSAVFCHSNGAAILHRAAKLAWKQFDYVCLVNPALRSDLTIPHARHVDTWFAPDDFPTLLAKWSRGVLPSVWGAQGRTGYTGQVLHHHNIQLPTGSGHCGVFKSTLAMRRIAERAAVVCNTKRLGPKPEEWDFASIPW
;
A
#
# COMPACT_ATOMS: atom_id res chain seq x y z
N MET A 1 -7.32 12.14 -11.73
CA MET A 1 -6.72 10.79 -11.58
C MET A 1 -7.66 9.93 -10.74
N ILE A 2 -7.78 8.63 -11.02
CA ILE A 2 -8.53 7.68 -10.20
C ILE A 2 -7.60 7.08 -9.15
N ALA A 3 -8.12 6.89 -7.93
CA ALA A 3 -7.45 6.14 -6.88
C ALA A 3 -8.17 4.82 -6.61
N TYR A 4 -7.41 3.79 -6.28
CA TYR A 4 -7.90 2.48 -5.84
C TYR A 4 -7.38 2.18 -4.45
N THR A 5 -8.20 1.56 -3.61
CA THR A 5 -7.80 1.04 -2.31
C THR A 5 -7.95 -0.47 -2.29
N ILE A 6 -6.96 -1.17 -1.72
CA ILE A 6 -6.92 -2.64 -1.61
C ILE A 6 -6.65 -3.01 -0.16
N HIS A 7 -7.61 -3.66 0.49
CA HIS A 7 -7.50 -4.03 1.90
C HIS A 7 -6.55 -5.21 2.16
N GLY A 8 -6.23 -5.44 3.43
CA GLY A 8 -5.44 -6.58 3.89
C GLY A 8 -6.23 -7.88 3.96
N MET A 9 -5.55 -8.95 4.38
CA MET A 9 -6.17 -10.24 4.66
C MET A 9 -6.86 -10.22 6.05
N HIS A 10 -7.83 -11.11 6.27
CA HIS A 10 -8.61 -11.21 7.52
C HIS A 10 -9.47 -9.99 7.88
N VAL A 11 -9.76 -9.14 6.93
CA VAL A 11 -10.67 -8.02 7.15
C VAL A 11 -12.10 -8.51 6.97
N ARG A 12 -12.74 -8.93 8.08
CA ARG A 12 -14.12 -9.47 8.07
C ARG A 12 -15.17 -8.43 7.66
N ASP A 13 -14.88 -7.18 7.93
CA ASP A 13 -15.71 -6.01 7.64
C ASP A 13 -15.40 -5.40 6.26
N LYS A 14 -14.73 -6.13 5.38
CA LYS A 14 -14.31 -5.69 4.03
C LYS A 14 -13.50 -4.39 4.01
N GLY A 15 -12.86 -4.02 5.10
CA GLY A 15 -12.04 -2.82 5.18
C GLY A 15 -12.62 -1.67 6.00
N ALA A 16 -13.88 -1.80 6.49
CA ALA A 16 -14.58 -0.70 7.18
C ALA A 16 -13.80 -0.10 8.37
N ALA A 17 -13.01 -0.90 9.08
CA ALA A 17 -12.16 -0.43 10.17
C ALA A 17 -10.77 0.08 9.71
N GLY A 18 -10.44 -0.04 8.44
CA GLY A 18 -9.11 0.20 7.92
C GLY A 18 -9.09 1.01 6.62
N MET A 19 -8.99 0.32 5.50
CA MET A 19 -8.83 0.96 4.18
C MET A 19 -9.99 1.86 3.77
N ASP A 20 -11.22 1.58 4.22
CA ASP A 20 -12.39 2.42 3.94
C ASP A 20 -12.27 3.80 4.59
N LYS A 21 -11.67 3.88 5.79
CA LYS A 21 -11.37 5.16 6.44
C LYS A 21 -10.35 5.97 5.63
N LEU A 22 -9.32 5.30 5.12
CA LEU A 22 -8.36 5.96 4.23
C LEU A 22 -9.04 6.38 2.93
N ALA A 23 -9.88 5.53 2.33
CA ALA A 23 -10.64 5.87 1.13
C ALA A 23 -11.53 7.10 1.36
N GLN A 24 -12.19 7.19 2.51
CA GLN A 24 -12.96 8.37 2.90
C GLN A 24 -12.07 9.61 3.03
N THR A 25 -10.93 9.51 3.73
CA THR A 25 -9.98 10.62 3.84
C THR A 25 -9.49 11.11 2.47
N LEU A 26 -9.24 10.18 1.53
CA LEU A 26 -8.83 10.53 0.16
C LEU A 26 -9.96 11.21 -0.64
N ARG A 27 -11.24 10.85 -0.41
CA ARG A 27 -12.41 11.51 -1.00
C ARG A 27 -12.56 12.93 -0.45
N GLU A 28 -12.48 13.08 0.87
CA GLU A 28 -12.58 14.37 1.55
C GLU A 28 -11.46 15.34 1.16
N ALA A 29 -10.28 14.82 0.85
CA ALA A 29 -9.16 15.62 0.37
C ALA A 29 -9.31 16.10 -1.08
N GLU A 30 -10.28 15.61 -1.84
CA GLU A 30 -10.60 15.98 -3.24
C GLU A 30 -9.42 15.88 -4.23
N ILE A 31 -8.40 15.07 -3.88
CA ILE A 31 -7.18 14.91 -4.69
C ILE A 31 -7.46 14.08 -5.96
N PHE A 32 -8.37 13.13 -5.82
CA PHE A 32 -8.73 12.19 -6.85
C PHE A 32 -10.15 12.43 -7.37
N THR A 33 -10.33 12.31 -8.68
CA THR A 33 -11.66 12.43 -9.30
C THR A 33 -12.61 11.32 -8.86
N ARG A 34 -12.06 10.17 -8.47
CA ARG A 34 -12.81 9.02 -7.96
C ARG A 34 -11.91 8.14 -7.09
N VAL A 35 -12.43 7.66 -5.98
CA VAL A 35 -11.78 6.65 -5.12
C VAL A 35 -12.63 5.39 -5.15
N ILE A 36 -12.04 4.27 -5.60
CA ILE A 36 -12.70 2.98 -5.80
C ILE A 36 -12.07 1.96 -4.86
N GLU A 37 -12.88 1.33 -4.05
CA GLU A 37 -12.46 0.23 -3.20
C GLU A 37 -12.49 -1.06 -4.02
N LEU A 38 -11.34 -1.76 -4.07
CA LEU A 38 -11.21 -3.04 -4.76
C LEU A 38 -11.27 -4.15 -3.72
N ASP A 39 -12.47 -4.69 -3.57
CA ASP A 39 -12.72 -5.82 -2.68
C ASP A 39 -12.27 -7.13 -3.31
N TYR A 40 -11.77 -8.03 -2.48
CA TYR A 40 -11.57 -9.41 -2.84
C TYR A 40 -12.08 -10.33 -1.71
N PRO A 41 -12.51 -11.56 -2.03
CA PRO A 41 -13.10 -12.45 -1.03
C PRO A 41 -12.14 -12.75 0.12
N TRP A 42 -12.67 -12.73 1.36
CA TRP A 42 -11.92 -13.18 2.51
C TRP A 42 -11.62 -14.68 2.41
N PHE A 43 -10.39 -15.05 2.69
CA PHE A 43 -9.94 -16.43 2.74
C PHE A 43 -8.88 -16.63 3.82
N GLY A 44 -8.87 -17.82 4.41
CA GLY A 44 -7.89 -18.18 5.43
C GLY A 44 -6.47 -18.29 4.89
N LEU A 45 -5.49 -18.26 5.78
CA LEU A 45 -4.06 -18.35 5.48
C LEU A 45 -3.71 -19.50 4.52
N VAL A 46 -4.33 -20.68 4.72
CA VAL A 46 -4.05 -21.87 3.92
C VAL A 46 -4.42 -21.68 2.43
N ARG A 47 -5.45 -20.90 2.13
CA ARG A 47 -5.90 -20.62 0.77
C ARG A 47 -5.27 -19.35 0.16
N ALA A 48 -4.53 -18.58 0.95
CA ALA A 48 -3.98 -17.30 0.51
C ALA A 48 -3.15 -17.42 -0.79
N LYS A 49 -2.42 -18.51 -0.99
CA LYS A 49 -1.60 -18.71 -2.19
C LYS A 49 -2.44 -18.77 -3.47
N LEU A 50 -3.55 -19.50 -3.46
CA LEU A 50 -4.45 -19.62 -4.62
C LEU A 50 -5.31 -18.37 -4.80
N CYS A 51 -5.89 -17.89 -3.71
CA CYS A 51 -6.80 -16.75 -3.73
C CYS A 51 -6.08 -15.44 -4.07
N ASN A 52 -4.83 -15.25 -3.63
CA ASN A 52 -4.03 -14.11 -4.08
C ASN A 52 -3.81 -14.12 -5.60
N HIS A 53 -3.75 -15.29 -6.24
CA HIS A 53 -3.65 -15.36 -7.69
C HIS A 53 -4.93 -14.87 -8.38
N THR A 54 -6.07 -15.38 -7.95
CA THR A 54 -7.38 -14.96 -8.47
C THR A 54 -7.65 -13.48 -8.22
N ALA A 55 -7.38 -12.99 -6.99
CA ALA A 55 -7.50 -11.58 -6.66
C ALA A 55 -6.58 -10.68 -7.51
N ALA A 56 -5.34 -11.14 -7.78
CA ALA A 56 -4.40 -10.40 -8.62
C ALA A 56 -4.89 -10.27 -10.08
N HIS A 57 -5.47 -11.33 -10.65
CA HIS A 57 -6.10 -11.25 -11.97
C HIS A 57 -7.27 -10.26 -11.99
N MET A 58 -8.18 -10.37 -11.02
CA MET A 58 -9.31 -9.45 -10.90
C MET A 58 -8.87 -8.00 -10.80
N ILE A 59 -7.94 -7.69 -9.88
CA ILE A 59 -7.40 -6.33 -9.69
C ILE A 59 -6.65 -5.88 -10.94
N GLY A 60 -5.87 -6.76 -11.57
CA GLY A 60 -5.19 -6.48 -12.82
C GLY A 60 -6.14 -6.08 -13.94
N HIS A 61 -7.36 -6.59 -13.98
CA HIS A 61 -8.38 -6.17 -14.95
C HIS A 61 -9.09 -4.87 -14.56
N LEU A 62 -9.46 -4.73 -13.29
CA LEU A 62 -10.27 -3.59 -12.81
C LEU A 62 -9.49 -2.29 -12.69
N ALA A 63 -8.24 -2.34 -12.21
CA ALA A 63 -7.44 -1.14 -12.05
C ALA A 63 -7.04 -0.53 -13.40
N GLN A 64 -7.26 0.76 -13.56
CA GLN A 64 -6.85 1.49 -14.77
C GLN A 64 -5.38 1.85 -14.73
N PRO A 65 -4.68 1.91 -15.89
CA PRO A 65 -3.32 2.43 -15.95
C PRO A 65 -3.28 3.92 -15.57
N ARG A 66 -2.12 4.37 -15.12
CA ARG A 66 -1.88 5.75 -14.66
C ARG A 66 -2.80 6.22 -13.53
N SER A 67 -3.19 5.28 -12.68
CA SER A 67 -3.94 5.53 -11.45
C SER A 67 -3.04 5.56 -10.23
N ALA A 68 -3.57 6.01 -9.10
CA ALA A 68 -2.98 5.82 -7.78
C ALA A 68 -3.56 4.56 -7.13
N VAL A 69 -2.73 3.80 -6.40
CA VAL A 69 -3.18 2.60 -5.69
C VAL A 69 -2.67 2.62 -4.25
N PHE A 70 -3.57 2.43 -3.31
CA PHE A 70 -3.28 2.36 -1.88
C PHE A 70 -3.55 0.93 -1.40
N CYS A 71 -2.55 0.31 -0.79
CA CYS A 71 -2.63 -1.08 -0.35
C CYS A 71 -2.28 -1.22 1.11
N HIS A 72 -2.98 -2.11 1.83
CA HIS A 72 -2.62 -2.51 3.17
C HIS A 72 -2.25 -4.00 3.22
N SER A 73 -1.19 -4.33 3.97
CA SER A 73 -0.84 -5.71 4.33
C SER A 73 -0.75 -6.62 3.09
N ASN A 74 -1.55 -7.69 3.03
CA ASN A 74 -1.61 -8.64 1.91
C ASN A 74 -2.04 -7.99 0.58
N GLY A 75 -2.77 -6.88 0.60
CA GLY A 75 -3.13 -6.12 -0.60
C GLY A 75 -1.90 -5.72 -1.42
N ALA A 76 -0.77 -5.45 -0.78
CA ALA A 76 0.50 -5.17 -1.45
C ALA A 76 1.05 -6.39 -2.22
N ALA A 77 0.94 -7.59 -1.66
CA ALA A 77 1.34 -8.83 -2.33
C ALA A 77 0.46 -9.14 -3.54
N ILE A 78 -0.84 -8.88 -3.42
CA ILE A 78 -1.81 -9.00 -4.52
C ILE A 78 -1.49 -8.01 -5.62
N LEU A 79 -1.28 -6.72 -5.28
CA LEU A 79 -0.94 -5.67 -6.25
C LEU A 79 0.39 -5.97 -6.97
N HIS A 80 1.43 -6.39 -6.24
CA HIS A 80 2.70 -6.79 -6.85
C HIS A 80 2.50 -7.86 -7.94
N ARG A 81 1.67 -8.86 -7.67
CA ARG A 81 1.35 -9.90 -8.64
C ARG A 81 0.49 -9.38 -9.79
N ALA A 82 -0.52 -8.56 -9.50
CA ALA A 82 -1.38 -7.93 -10.50
C ALA A 82 -0.58 -7.07 -11.48
N ALA A 83 0.36 -6.28 -10.98
CA ALA A 83 1.24 -5.45 -11.79
C ALA A 83 2.13 -6.28 -12.74
N LYS A 84 2.64 -7.43 -12.26
CA LYS A 84 3.38 -8.38 -13.11
C LYS A 84 2.54 -9.02 -14.20
N LEU A 85 1.30 -9.41 -13.89
CA LEU A 85 0.43 -10.11 -14.82
C LEU A 85 -0.15 -9.19 -15.90
N ALA A 86 -0.56 -7.99 -15.50
CA ALA A 86 -1.29 -7.07 -16.37
C ALA A 86 -0.41 -6.01 -17.06
N TRP A 87 0.90 -5.94 -16.74
CA TRP A 87 1.84 -4.96 -17.29
C TRP A 87 1.36 -3.51 -17.19
N LYS A 88 0.53 -3.21 -16.17
CA LYS A 88 -0.05 -1.88 -15.98
C LYS A 88 0.92 -0.94 -15.28
N GLN A 89 1.03 0.27 -15.79
CA GLN A 89 1.77 1.33 -15.16
C GLN A 89 0.88 2.11 -14.19
N PHE A 90 1.32 2.22 -12.93
CA PHE A 90 0.70 3.08 -11.92
C PHE A 90 1.51 4.36 -11.75
N ASP A 91 0.86 5.49 -11.61
CA ASP A 91 1.56 6.76 -11.37
C ASP A 91 2.01 6.90 -9.92
N TYR A 92 1.22 6.38 -8.98
CA TYR A 92 1.55 6.37 -7.56
C TYR A 92 1.07 5.10 -6.88
N VAL A 93 1.89 4.55 -5.99
CA VAL A 93 1.53 3.42 -5.13
C VAL A 93 1.90 3.74 -3.69
N CYS A 94 0.93 3.64 -2.79
CA CYS A 94 1.11 3.75 -1.36
C CYS A 94 0.92 2.38 -0.70
N LEU A 95 1.97 1.89 -0.07
CA LEU A 95 1.97 0.62 0.66
C LEU A 95 1.94 0.92 2.16
N VAL A 96 0.87 0.52 2.84
CA VAL A 96 0.71 0.69 4.29
C VAL A 96 0.94 -0.65 4.97
N ASN A 97 1.98 -0.74 5.79
CA ASN A 97 2.34 -1.98 6.50
C ASN A 97 2.30 -3.22 5.59
N PRO A 98 2.99 -3.20 4.44
CA PRO A 98 2.84 -4.23 3.41
C PRO A 98 3.38 -5.59 3.86
N ALA A 99 2.61 -6.65 3.65
CA ALA A 99 3.07 -8.04 3.80
C ALA A 99 3.85 -8.48 2.55
N LEU A 100 4.86 -7.72 2.16
CA LEU A 100 5.71 -7.93 0.99
C LEU A 100 7.16 -8.18 1.44
N ARG A 101 7.95 -8.87 0.66
CA ARG A 101 9.40 -9.00 0.90
C ARG A 101 10.04 -7.63 0.81
N SER A 102 11.00 -7.37 1.69
CA SER A 102 11.67 -6.06 1.77
C SER A 102 12.48 -5.70 0.52
N ASP A 103 12.87 -6.67 -0.29
CA ASP A 103 13.61 -6.50 -1.54
C ASP A 103 12.69 -6.31 -2.77
N LEU A 104 11.36 -6.40 -2.60
CA LEU A 104 10.40 -6.27 -3.71
C LEU A 104 9.73 -4.90 -3.71
N THR A 105 9.60 -4.32 -4.88
CA THR A 105 8.77 -3.13 -5.14
C THR A 105 7.58 -3.49 -6.04
N ILE A 106 6.70 -2.55 -6.32
CA ILE A 106 5.61 -2.76 -7.28
C ILE A 106 6.14 -2.50 -8.69
N PRO A 107 6.13 -3.50 -9.58
CA PRO A 107 6.59 -3.33 -10.95
C PRO A 107 5.79 -2.26 -11.68
N HIS A 108 6.45 -1.54 -12.58
CA HIS A 108 5.84 -0.51 -13.43
C HIS A 108 5.17 0.65 -12.68
N ALA A 109 5.39 0.82 -11.37
CA ALA A 109 4.98 2.01 -10.65
C ALA A 109 6.01 3.13 -10.87
N ARG A 110 5.54 4.36 -11.09
CA ARG A 110 6.41 5.53 -11.24
C ARG A 110 6.92 6.05 -9.91
N HIS A 111 6.10 5.91 -8.87
CA HIS A 111 6.45 6.31 -7.51
C HIS A 111 5.81 5.34 -6.52
N VAL A 112 6.59 4.88 -5.55
CA VAL A 112 6.14 3.97 -4.50
C VAL A 112 6.53 4.54 -3.14
N ASP A 113 5.57 4.71 -2.26
CA ASP A 113 5.81 5.03 -0.86
C ASP A 113 5.46 3.81 0.01
N THR A 114 6.38 3.40 0.87
CA THR A 114 6.14 2.37 1.89
C THR A 114 6.07 3.00 3.27
N TRP A 115 4.88 3.00 3.86
CA TRP A 115 4.62 3.38 5.24
C TRP A 115 4.74 2.14 6.11
N PHE A 116 5.75 2.10 6.98
CA PHE A 116 6.07 0.91 7.77
C PHE A 116 6.19 1.22 9.27
N ALA A 117 5.84 0.26 10.12
CA ALA A 117 5.95 0.35 11.57
C ALA A 117 6.97 -0.67 12.09
N PRO A 118 8.01 -0.25 12.84
CA PRO A 118 9.03 -1.18 13.36
C PRO A 118 8.47 -2.28 14.28
N ASP A 119 7.31 -2.06 14.86
CA ASP A 119 6.57 -2.96 15.74
C ASP A 119 5.47 -3.77 15.02
N ASP A 120 5.48 -3.81 13.69
CA ASP A 120 4.55 -4.61 12.88
C ASP A 120 4.85 -6.12 13.00
N PHE A 121 4.21 -6.76 13.98
CA PHE A 121 4.39 -8.19 14.23
C PHE A 121 3.76 -9.11 13.17
N PRO A 122 2.55 -8.87 12.64
CA PRO A 122 1.97 -9.67 11.55
C PRO A 122 2.87 -9.82 10.33
N THR A 123 3.56 -8.77 9.88
CA THR A 123 4.47 -8.86 8.73
C THR A 123 5.76 -9.61 9.06
N LEU A 124 6.19 -9.63 10.32
CA LEU A 124 7.28 -10.49 10.76
C LEU A 124 6.90 -11.98 10.65
N LEU A 125 5.68 -12.34 11.08
CA LEU A 125 5.17 -13.71 10.92
C LEU A 125 5.05 -14.09 9.44
N ALA A 126 4.65 -13.17 8.58
CA ALA A 126 4.61 -13.38 7.14
C ALA A 126 6.00 -13.74 6.57
N LYS A 127 7.08 -13.20 7.12
CA LYS A 127 8.45 -13.57 6.74
C LYS A 127 8.77 -15.02 7.10
N TRP A 128 8.36 -15.51 8.25
CA TRP A 128 8.70 -16.86 8.72
C TRP A 128 7.86 -17.95 8.05
N SER A 129 6.71 -17.61 7.53
CA SER A 129 5.78 -18.56 6.89
C SER A 129 6.03 -18.77 5.38
N ARG A 130 7.13 -18.30 4.83
CA ARG A 130 7.46 -18.36 3.38
C ARG A 130 7.42 -19.75 2.76
N GLY A 131 7.70 -20.80 3.51
CA GLY A 131 7.66 -22.17 3.00
C GLY A 131 6.25 -22.68 2.67
N VAL A 132 5.24 -22.16 3.38
CA VAL A 132 3.84 -22.60 3.28
C VAL A 132 2.98 -21.54 2.56
N LEU A 133 3.32 -20.27 2.71
CA LEU A 133 2.56 -19.12 2.23
C LEU A 133 3.17 -18.52 0.94
N PRO A 134 2.52 -17.52 0.31
CA PRO A 134 3.02 -16.91 -0.91
C PRO A 134 4.47 -16.46 -0.80
N SER A 135 5.33 -16.86 -1.73
CA SER A 135 6.78 -16.56 -1.75
C SER A 135 7.12 -15.06 -1.75
N VAL A 136 6.16 -14.23 -2.13
CA VAL A 136 6.30 -12.75 -2.12
C VAL A 136 6.09 -12.14 -0.74
N TRP A 137 5.54 -12.88 0.22
CA TRP A 137 5.30 -12.38 1.57
C TRP A 137 6.62 -12.15 2.34
N GLY A 138 6.63 -11.12 3.17
CA GLY A 138 7.79 -10.75 3.97
C GLY A 138 7.51 -9.61 4.94
N ALA A 139 8.58 -9.02 5.44
CA ALA A 139 8.57 -8.09 6.56
C ALA A 139 8.66 -6.62 6.15
N GLN A 140 8.35 -6.25 4.91
CA GLN A 140 8.47 -4.86 4.45
C GLN A 140 7.65 -3.88 5.31
N GLY A 141 6.48 -4.30 5.81
CA GLY A 141 5.68 -3.51 6.74
C GLY A 141 6.36 -3.23 8.09
N ARG A 142 7.41 -3.97 8.42
CA ARG A 142 8.23 -3.76 9.62
C ARG A 142 9.56 -3.08 9.34
N THR A 143 10.20 -3.40 8.22
CA THR A 143 11.58 -2.99 7.92
C THR A 143 11.68 -1.92 6.84
N GLY A 144 10.58 -1.58 6.20
CA GLY A 144 10.60 -0.81 4.97
C GLY A 144 11.16 -1.61 3.78
N TYR A 145 11.29 -0.95 2.67
CA TYR A 145 11.93 -1.44 1.45
C TYR A 145 13.45 -1.34 1.57
N THR A 146 14.16 -2.42 1.22
CA THR A 146 15.63 -2.50 1.33
C THR A 146 16.35 -2.57 -0.03
N GLY A 147 15.61 -2.48 -1.12
CA GLY A 147 16.18 -2.45 -2.47
C GLY A 147 16.71 -1.06 -2.87
N GLN A 148 17.18 -0.94 -4.10
CA GLN A 148 17.85 0.26 -4.60
C GLN A 148 17.08 0.97 -5.73
N VAL A 149 15.75 0.92 -5.71
CA VAL A 149 14.93 1.59 -6.73
C VAL A 149 14.69 3.04 -6.32
N LEU A 150 15.17 3.99 -7.11
CA LEU A 150 15.16 5.44 -6.79
C LEU A 150 13.76 6.05 -6.56
N HIS A 151 12.73 5.48 -7.17
CA HIS A 151 11.36 5.97 -7.01
C HIS A 151 10.58 5.25 -5.90
N HIS A 152 11.27 4.50 -5.03
CA HIS A 152 10.67 3.82 -3.86
C HIS A 152 11.17 4.47 -2.57
N HIS A 153 10.27 5.06 -1.81
CA HIS A 153 10.58 5.79 -0.58
C HIS A 153 10.00 5.08 0.64
N ASN A 154 10.75 5.12 1.73
CA ASN A 154 10.33 4.59 3.02
C ASN A 154 9.88 5.73 3.94
N ILE A 155 8.74 5.56 4.58
CA ILE A 155 8.21 6.50 5.57
C ILE A 155 7.92 5.70 6.84
N GLN A 156 8.71 5.93 7.88
CA GLN A 156 8.55 5.24 9.15
C GLN A 156 7.38 5.83 9.94
N LEU A 157 6.51 4.96 10.42
CA LEU A 157 5.45 5.29 11.36
C LEU A 157 6.02 5.34 12.79
N PRO A 158 5.37 6.06 13.71
CA PRO A 158 5.74 6.04 15.12
C PRO A 158 5.76 4.64 15.71
N THR A 159 6.67 4.40 16.64
CA THR A 159 6.66 3.19 17.46
C THR A 159 5.34 3.10 18.24
N GLY A 160 4.74 1.92 18.31
CA GLY A 160 3.40 1.72 18.87
C GLY A 160 2.28 1.73 17.85
N SER A 161 2.57 2.07 16.58
CA SER A 161 1.56 2.02 15.50
C SER A 161 1.12 0.60 15.20
N GLY A 162 2.01 -0.38 15.23
CA GLY A 162 1.74 -1.75 14.86
C GLY A 162 1.19 -1.89 13.45
N HIS A 163 0.50 -3.00 13.18
CA HIS A 163 0.01 -3.33 11.83
C HIS A 163 -1.13 -2.45 11.30
N CYS A 164 -1.99 -1.95 12.19
CA CYS A 164 -3.20 -1.21 11.82
C CYS A 164 -3.26 0.21 12.43
N GLY A 165 -2.20 0.68 13.05
CA GLY A 165 -2.20 1.96 13.78
C GLY A 165 -2.47 3.17 12.92
N VAL A 166 -2.07 3.14 11.65
CA VAL A 166 -2.39 4.19 10.67
C VAL A 166 -3.88 4.50 10.63
N PHE A 167 -4.73 3.47 10.65
CA PHE A 167 -6.19 3.62 10.55
C PHE A 167 -6.86 4.06 11.86
N LYS A 168 -6.10 4.13 12.95
CA LYS A 168 -6.54 4.69 14.24
C LYS A 168 -6.17 6.18 14.35
N SER A 169 -5.29 6.67 13.49
CA SER A 169 -4.80 8.05 13.49
C SER A 169 -5.31 8.81 12.27
N THR A 170 -6.23 9.74 12.50
CA THR A 170 -6.70 10.67 11.44
C THR A 170 -5.54 11.49 10.87
N LEU A 171 -4.57 11.87 11.72
CA LEU A 171 -3.39 12.61 11.29
C LEU A 171 -2.54 11.77 10.31
N ALA A 172 -2.29 10.49 10.62
CA ALA A 172 -1.52 9.62 9.73
C ALA A 172 -2.21 9.44 8.37
N MET A 173 -3.54 9.23 8.37
CA MET A 173 -4.29 9.12 7.12
C MET A 173 -4.28 10.43 6.30
N ARG A 174 -4.39 11.58 6.94
CA ARG A 174 -4.25 12.89 6.28
C ARG A 174 -2.86 13.07 5.67
N ARG A 175 -1.79 12.70 6.36
CA ARG A 175 -0.42 12.74 5.82
C ARG A 175 -0.24 11.86 4.60
N ILE A 176 -0.83 10.67 4.58
CA ILE A 176 -0.86 9.82 3.39
C ILE A 176 -1.57 10.54 2.23
N ALA A 177 -2.71 11.19 2.49
CA ALA A 177 -3.44 11.94 1.48
C ALA A 177 -2.64 13.15 0.97
N GLU A 178 -2.04 13.94 1.87
CA GLU A 178 -1.18 15.08 1.52
C GLU A 178 0.03 14.65 0.68
N ARG A 179 0.70 13.56 1.09
CA ARG A 179 1.82 13.00 0.32
C ARG A 179 1.38 12.57 -1.07
N ALA A 180 0.25 11.90 -1.18
CA ALA A 180 -0.32 11.51 -2.48
C ALA A 180 -0.64 12.73 -3.35
N ALA A 181 -1.18 13.81 -2.75
CA ALA A 181 -1.45 15.07 -3.44
C ALA A 181 -0.17 15.66 -4.05
N VAL A 182 0.90 15.74 -3.25
CA VAL A 182 2.20 16.25 -3.71
C VAL A 182 2.72 15.42 -4.87
N VAL A 183 2.79 14.08 -4.71
CA VAL A 183 3.36 13.18 -5.73
C VAL A 183 2.51 13.16 -7.01
N CYS A 184 1.20 13.15 -6.89
CA CYS A 184 0.30 13.11 -8.04
C CYS A 184 0.17 14.46 -8.75
N ASN A 185 0.32 15.57 -8.03
CA ASN A 185 0.22 16.93 -8.56
C ASN A 185 1.55 17.51 -9.04
N THR A 186 2.69 16.88 -8.77
CA THR A 186 4.02 17.34 -9.21
C THR A 186 4.17 17.49 -10.73
N LYS A 187 3.21 16.99 -11.51
CA LYS A 187 3.09 17.35 -12.92
C LYS A 187 2.57 18.78 -13.17
N ARG A 188 2.00 19.44 -12.13
CA ARG A 188 1.42 20.81 -12.24
C ARG A 188 2.22 21.88 -11.52
N LEU A 189 3.04 21.52 -10.54
CA LEU A 189 3.76 22.42 -9.66
C LEU A 189 5.22 21.90 -9.58
N GLY A 190 6.12 22.32 -10.45
CA GLY A 190 7.54 22.04 -10.20
C GLY A 190 7.98 22.78 -8.91
N PRO A 191 8.48 22.26 -7.90
CA PRO A 191 9.80 21.79 -7.60
C PRO A 191 9.82 20.39 -6.97
N LYS A 192 11.02 19.82 -6.85
CA LYS A 192 11.26 18.42 -6.52
C LYS A 192 10.82 18.05 -5.10
N PRO A 193 10.25 16.81 -4.88
CA PRO A 193 9.86 16.29 -3.56
C PRO A 193 11.03 16.10 -2.57
N GLU A 194 12.26 16.29 -2.98
CA GLU A 194 13.47 16.10 -2.17
C GLU A 194 13.62 17.11 -1.02
N GLU A 195 12.84 18.20 -1.03
CA GLU A 195 12.88 19.23 0.01
C GLU A 195 11.87 19.03 1.16
N TRP A 196 11.04 17.98 1.10
CA TRP A 196 10.04 17.75 2.13
C TRP A 196 10.55 16.74 3.16
N ASP A 197 11.20 17.23 4.19
CA ASP A 197 11.57 16.41 5.35
C ASP A 197 10.34 16.10 6.22
N PHE A 198 9.60 15.07 5.80
CA PHE A 198 8.46 14.57 6.59
C PHE A 198 8.88 13.93 7.92
N ALA A 199 10.18 13.65 8.12
CA ALA A 199 10.68 13.10 9.36
C ALA A 199 10.76 14.16 10.47
N SER A 200 10.87 15.44 10.11
CA SER A 200 10.99 16.56 11.05
C SER A 200 9.65 17.08 11.59
N ILE A 201 8.50 16.64 11.03
CA ILE A 201 7.19 17.08 11.48
C ILE A 201 6.74 16.21 12.65
N PRO A 202 6.44 16.77 13.84
CA PRO A 202 6.01 15.97 14.99
C PRO A 202 4.72 15.19 14.68
N TRP A 203 4.68 13.95 15.15
CA TRP A 203 3.55 13.02 15.01
C TRP A 203 2.43 13.33 16.01
#